data_dea5f86d261bccb36ade0d64d8a4ed90
#
_entry.id   dea5f86d261bccb36ade0d64d8a4ed90
#
_cell.length_a   1.000
_cell.length_b   1.000
_cell.length_c   1.000
_cell.angle_alpha   90.00
_cell.angle_beta   90.00
_cell.angle_gamma   90.00
#
_symmetry.space_group_name_H-M   'P 1'
#
loop_
_entity.id
_entity.type
_entity.pdbx_description
1 polymer ?
#
loop_
_entity_poly.entity_id
_entity_poly.type
_entity_poly.pdbx_seq_one_letter_code
_entity_poly.pdbx_strand_id
1 'polypeptide(L)'
;MTTRGKTSFILAGAAVLFLALAPGSPAQENSHRGDFAFMTTASEEMPLSDGHVLMRVVQSGMIFADDPASPIDRTATTCSGSTVMEASARATVISGHCDGVDADGDVWTIWYAGDQDGGDWGYMGGTGKFEGIKGGGTFSAEAQWSDGRGINAWEGTYTLR
;
A
#
# COMPACT_ATOMS: atom_id res chain seq x y z
N MET A 1 -7.19 -40.19 82.15
CA MET A 1 -7.14 -40.58 80.72
C MET A 1 -7.40 -39.30 79.89
N THR A 2 -6.34 -38.75 79.35
CA THR A 2 -6.38 -37.41 78.69
C THR A 2 -6.10 -37.63 77.19
N THR A 3 -7.09 -37.41 76.38
CA THR A 3 -7.01 -37.50 74.90
C THR A 3 -6.60 -36.17 74.30
N ARG A 4 -5.42 -36.08 73.71
CA ARG A 4 -4.93 -34.91 72.96
C ARG A 4 -5.47 -34.96 71.52
N GLY A 5 -6.26 -33.94 71.15
CA GLY A 5 -6.66 -33.68 69.76
C GLY A 5 -5.53 -33.06 68.97
N LYS A 6 -5.22 -33.64 67.80
CA LYS A 6 -4.29 -33.06 66.82
C LYS A 6 -5.07 -32.20 65.84
N THR A 7 -4.78 -30.93 65.85
CA THR A 7 -5.31 -29.96 64.87
C THR A 7 -4.37 -29.92 63.64
N SER A 8 -4.87 -30.39 62.49
CA SER A 8 -4.13 -30.29 61.24
C SER A 8 -4.48 -28.95 60.55
N PHE A 9 -3.49 -28.12 60.36
CA PHE A 9 -3.59 -26.90 59.50
C PHE A 9 -3.36 -27.28 58.04
N ILE A 10 -4.36 -27.04 57.18
CA ILE A 10 -4.25 -27.19 55.74
C ILE A 10 -3.85 -25.79 55.22
N LEU A 11 -2.61 -25.68 54.73
CA LEU A 11 -2.16 -24.47 53.98
C LEU A 11 -2.71 -24.62 52.54
N ALA A 12 -3.65 -23.77 52.19
CA ALA A 12 -4.10 -23.57 50.81
C ALA A 12 -3.09 -22.64 50.09
N GLY A 13 -2.23 -23.21 49.24
CA GLY A 13 -1.34 -22.44 48.39
C GLY A 13 -2.10 -21.90 47.18
N ALA A 14 -2.24 -20.58 47.13
CA ALA A 14 -2.78 -19.91 45.94
C ALA A 14 -1.67 -19.86 44.85
N ALA A 15 -1.83 -20.66 43.80
CA ALA A 15 -0.98 -20.58 42.60
C ALA A 15 -1.40 -19.35 41.77
N VAL A 16 -0.57 -18.33 41.78
CA VAL A 16 -0.73 -17.17 40.89
C VAL A 16 -0.24 -17.57 39.49
N LEU A 17 -1.18 -17.74 38.57
CA LEU A 17 -0.88 -18.04 37.15
C LEU A 17 -0.46 -16.71 36.51
N PHE A 18 0.86 -16.51 36.31
CA PHE A 18 1.37 -15.41 35.45
C PHE A 18 1.11 -15.81 34.00
N LEU A 19 0.09 -15.23 33.37
CA LEU A 19 -0.01 -15.19 31.92
C LEU A 19 1.10 -14.28 31.40
N ALA A 20 2.20 -14.88 30.92
CA ALA A 20 3.20 -14.18 30.14
C ALA A 20 2.55 -13.78 28.80
N LEU A 21 2.26 -12.48 28.62
CA LEU A 21 1.95 -11.91 27.32
C LEU A 21 3.17 -12.14 26.44
N ALA A 22 3.09 -13.11 25.52
CA ALA A 22 4.12 -13.31 24.51
C ALA A 22 4.24 -11.98 23.71
N PRO A 23 5.44 -11.43 23.56
CA PRO A 23 5.62 -10.29 22.65
C PRO A 23 5.15 -10.73 21.27
N GLY A 24 4.24 -9.97 20.66
CA GLY A 24 3.77 -10.24 19.30
C GLY A 24 4.98 -10.33 18.38
N SER A 25 5.04 -11.36 17.55
CA SER A 25 6.09 -11.46 16.53
C SER A 25 6.07 -10.19 15.69
N PRO A 26 7.23 -9.59 15.37
CA PRO A 26 7.28 -8.45 14.47
C PRO A 26 6.63 -8.85 13.14
N ALA A 27 5.84 -7.93 12.57
CA ALA A 27 5.24 -8.17 11.25
C ALA A 27 6.39 -8.40 10.25
N GLN A 28 6.27 -9.47 9.46
CA GLN A 28 7.28 -9.80 8.46
C GLN A 28 7.20 -8.79 7.31
N GLU A 29 8.31 -8.14 7.00
CA GLU A 29 8.43 -7.31 5.81
C GLU A 29 8.66 -8.21 4.60
N ASN A 30 7.85 -8.00 3.56
CA ASN A 30 7.93 -8.75 2.30
C ASN A 30 8.24 -7.77 1.17
N SER A 31 9.11 -8.16 0.25
CA SER A 31 9.37 -7.40 -0.98
C SER A 31 8.43 -7.84 -2.09
N HIS A 32 8.06 -6.91 -2.94
CA HIS A 32 7.29 -7.18 -4.14
C HIS A 32 7.63 -6.15 -5.24
N ARG A 33 7.37 -6.52 -6.49
CA ARG A 33 7.56 -5.69 -7.67
C ARG A 33 6.69 -6.19 -8.81
N GLY A 34 6.59 -5.39 -9.87
CA GLY A 34 5.81 -5.74 -11.04
C GLY A 34 5.47 -4.52 -11.89
N ASP A 35 4.39 -4.62 -12.64
CA ASP A 35 3.92 -3.62 -13.57
C ASP A 35 2.53 -3.11 -13.21
N PHE A 36 2.30 -1.83 -13.48
CA PHE A 36 0.98 -1.22 -13.57
C PHE A 36 0.70 -0.89 -15.03
N ALA A 37 -0.13 -1.70 -15.67
CA ALA A 37 -0.61 -1.44 -17.02
C ALA A 37 -1.91 -0.64 -16.94
N PHE A 38 -1.95 0.55 -17.56
CA PHE A 38 -3.06 1.47 -17.43
C PHE A 38 -3.48 2.14 -18.73
N MET A 39 -4.64 2.77 -18.67
CA MET A 39 -5.14 3.73 -19.67
C MET A 39 -5.61 4.99 -18.94
N THR A 40 -5.27 6.15 -19.49
CA THR A 40 -5.85 7.42 -19.05
C THR A 40 -7.31 7.50 -19.53
N THR A 41 -8.22 7.54 -18.59
CA THR A 41 -9.69 7.53 -18.84
C THR A 41 -10.31 8.90 -18.80
N ALA A 42 -9.64 9.86 -18.13
CA ALA A 42 -10.03 11.27 -18.10
C ALA A 42 -8.79 12.15 -17.93
N SER A 43 -8.80 13.30 -18.57
CA SER A 43 -7.81 14.35 -18.35
C SER A 43 -8.44 15.73 -18.48
N GLU A 44 -7.97 16.66 -17.65
CA GLU A 44 -8.33 18.07 -17.66
C GLU A 44 -7.07 18.92 -17.60
N GLU A 45 -6.95 19.89 -18.49
CA GLU A 45 -5.80 20.79 -18.54
C GLU A 45 -6.20 22.18 -18.03
N MET A 46 -5.33 22.74 -17.19
CA MET A 46 -5.47 24.11 -16.68
C MET A 46 -4.17 24.89 -16.96
N PRO A 47 -4.20 25.89 -17.82
CA PRO A 47 -3.05 26.75 -18.04
C PRO A 47 -2.62 27.44 -16.73
N LEU A 48 -1.33 27.44 -16.46
CA LEU A 48 -0.69 28.16 -15.38
C LEU A 48 0.13 29.35 -15.95
N SER A 49 0.80 30.11 -15.08
CA SER A 49 1.74 31.13 -15.49
C SER A 49 2.96 30.52 -16.20
N ASP A 50 3.62 31.34 -16.99
CA ASP A 50 4.90 31.06 -17.64
C ASP A 50 4.90 29.84 -18.59
N GLY A 51 3.73 29.53 -19.17
CA GLY A 51 3.58 28.42 -20.13
C GLY A 51 3.52 27.05 -19.52
N HIS A 52 3.43 26.95 -18.20
CA HIS A 52 3.14 25.69 -17.51
C HIS A 52 1.66 25.29 -17.64
N VAL A 53 1.40 24.01 -17.54
CA VAL A 53 0.04 23.45 -17.55
C VAL A 53 -0.10 22.51 -16.37
N LEU A 54 -1.13 22.70 -15.55
CA LEU A 54 -1.57 21.69 -14.59
C LEU A 54 -2.50 20.72 -15.31
N MET A 55 -2.12 19.47 -15.37
CA MET A 55 -2.96 18.40 -15.89
C MET A 55 -3.49 17.57 -14.73
N ARG A 56 -4.82 17.37 -14.67
CA ARG A 56 -5.46 16.38 -13.80
C ARG A 56 -5.77 15.15 -14.61
N VAL A 57 -5.46 13.98 -14.09
CA VAL A 57 -5.64 12.72 -14.80
C VAL A 57 -6.33 11.69 -13.94
N VAL A 58 -7.12 10.83 -14.58
CA VAL A 58 -7.63 9.59 -14.02
C VAL A 58 -7.13 8.46 -14.92
N GLN A 59 -6.51 7.48 -14.31
CA GLN A 59 -6.00 6.30 -14.98
C GLN A 59 -6.68 5.08 -14.40
N SER A 60 -7.05 4.13 -15.24
CA SER A 60 -7.59 2.84 -14.82
C SER A 60 -6.78 1.72 -15.45
N GLY A 61 -6.52 0.68 -14.70
CA GLY A 61 -5.66 -0.41 -15.15
C GLY A 61 -5.64 -1.59 -14.19
N MET A 62 -4.55 -2.32 -14.25
CA MET A 62 -4.35 -3.52 -13.43
C MET A 62 -2.89 -3.62 -13.00
N ILE A 63 -2.69 -4.03 -11.76
CA ILE A 63 -1.38 -4.41 -11.23
C ILE A 63 -1.09 -5.85 -11.63
N PHE A 64 0.13 -6.10 -12.09
CA PHE A 64 0.70 -7.42 -12.32
C PHE A 64 1.97 -7.53 -11.48
N ALA A 65 1.95 -8.36 -10.45
CA ALA A 65 3.14 -8.62 -9.65
C ALA A 65 3.95 -9.77 -10.27
N ASP A 66 5.28 -9.70 -10.17
CA ASP A 66 6.19 -10.79 -10.59
C ASP A 66 5.94 -12.07 -9.80
N ASP A 67 5.65 -11.92 -8.50
CA ASP A 67 5.22 -13.02 -7.65
C ASP A 67 3.68 -13.06 -7.59
N PRO A 68 3.04 -14.11 -8.14
CA PRO A 68 1.59 -14.25 -8.09
C PRO A 68 1.03 -14.46 -6.66
N ALA A 69 1.89 -14.69 -5.67
CA ALA A 69 1.50 -14.72 -4.26
C ALA A 69 1.45 -13.31 -3.63
N SER A 70 1.86 -12.28 -4.33
CA SER A 70 1.72 -10.90 -3.88
C SER A 70 0.24 -10.57 -3.67
N PRO A 71 -0.14 -9.98 -2.51
CA PRO A 71 -1.54 -9.71 -2.20
C PRO A 71 -2.19 -8.70 -3.14
N ILE A 72 -1.39 -7.91 -3.88
CA ILE A 72 -1.90 -6.92 -4.84
C ILE A 72 -1.84 -7.41 -6.29
N ASP A 73 -1.38 -8.66 -6.55
CA ASP A 73 -1.40 -9.20 -7.92
C ASP A 73 -2.83 -9.21 -8.49
N ARG A 74 -2.95 -8.78 -9.74
CA ARG A 74 -4.23 -8.71 -10.48
C ARG A 74 -5.33 -7.91 -9.78
N THR A 75 -4.96 -6.86 -9.07
CA THR A 75 -5.93 -5.89 -8.55
C THR A 75 -6.32 -4.91 -9.64
N ALA A 76 -7.62 -4.68 -9.80
CA ALA A 76 -8.13 -3.60 -10.64
C ALA A 76 -7.85 -2.27 -9.94
N THR A 77 -7.17 -1.36 -10.62
CA THR A 77 -6.60 -0.16 -10.00
C THR A 77 -7.09 1.09 -10.70
N THR A 78 -7.49 2.08 -9.92
CA THR A 78 -7.81 3.43 -10.39
C THR A 78 -6.91 4.43 -9.69
N CYS A 79 -6.19 5.23 -10.46
CA CYS A 79 -5.35 6.31 -9.97
C CYS A 79 -5.93 7.67 -10.34
N SER A 80 -5.89 8.62 -9.41
CA SER A 80 -6.27 10.02 -9.63
C SER A 80 -5.11 10.90 -9.21
N GLY A 81 -4.70 11.83 -10.06
CA GLY A 81 -3.57 12.67 -9.76
C GLY A 81 -3.48 13.94 -10.56
N SER A 82 -2.42 14.68 -10.29
CA SER A 82 -2.09 15.92 -10.96
C SER A 82 -0.64 15.90 -11.43
N THR A 83 -0.41 16.46 -12.59
CA THR A 83 0.91 16.63 -13.19
C THR A 83 1.11 18.08 -13.57
N VAL A 84 2.25 18.66 -13.19
CA VAL A 84 2.67 19.99 -13.72
C VAL A 84 3.60 19.72 -14.90
N MET A 85 3.17 20.22 -16.06
CA MET A 85 3.92 20.14 -17.30
C MET A 85 4.60 21.48 -17.57
N GLU A 86 5.88 21.45 -17.89
CA GLU A 86 6.59 22.63 -18.43
C GLU A 86 6.22 22.88 -19.89
N ALA A 87 6.57 24.08 -20.39
CA ALA A 87 6.43 24.44 -21.82
C ALA A 87 7.18 23.47 -22.78
N SER A 88 8.19 22.76 -22.27
CA SER A 88 8.92 21.69 -22.96
C SER A 88 8.15 20.37 -23.06
N ALA A 89 6.92 20.28 -22.54
CA ALA A 89 6.14 19.07 -22.38
C ALA A 89 6.75 18.04 -21.41
N ARG A 90 7.64 18.47 -20.52
CA ARG A 90 8.20 17.64 -19.45
C ARG A 90 7.35 17.74 -18.20
N ALA A 91 6.99 16.61 -17.61
CA ALA A 91 6.35 16.56 -16.30
C ALA A 91 7.39 16.76 -15.19
N THR A 92 7.25 17.83 -14.42
CA THR A 92 8.19 18.19 -13.34
C THR A 92 7.68 17.84 -11.95
N VAL A 93 6.36 17.72 -11.81
CA VAL A 93 5.71 17.29 -10.57
C VAL A 93 4.56 16.37 -10.92
N ILE A 94 4.59 15.17 -10.38
CA ILE A 94 3.48 14.22 -10.45
C ILE A 94 3.09 13.87 -9.04
N SER A 95 1.80 13.87 -8.71
CA SER A 95 1.33 13.41 -7.41
C SER A 95 -0.12 12.96 -7.46
N GLY A 96 -0.47 12.02 -6.61
CA GLY A 96 -1.82 11.52 -6.53
C GLY A 96 -1.99 10.34 -5.59
N HIS A 97 -3.05 9.60 -5.81
CA HIS A 97 -3.36 8.36 -5.09
C HIS A 97 -3.95 7.32 -6.04
N CYS A 98 -3.80 6.06 -5.67
CA CYS A 98 -4.44 4.95 -6.36
C CYS A 98 -5.19 4.09 -5.34
N ASP A 99 -6.34 3.59 -5.77
CA ASP A 99 -7.09 2.55 -5.09
C ASP A 99 -7.06 1.28 -5.95
N GLY A 100 -6.68 0.17 -5.35
CA GLY A 100 -6.76 -1.14 -5.99
C GLY A 100 -7.78 -2.02 -5.29
N VAL A 101 -8.56 -2.75 -6.08
CA VAL A 101 -9.60 -3.66 -5.61
C VAL A 101 -9.29 -5.06 -6.11
N ASP A 102 -9.26 -6.03 -5.23
CA ASP A 102 -9.06 -7.42 -5.60
C ASP A 102 -10.36 -8.15 -5.96
N ALA A 103 -10.26 -9.46 -6.28
CA ALA A 103 -11.41 -10.27 -6.64
C ALA A 103 -12.41 -10.50 -5.49
N ASP A 104 -11.98 -10.34 -4.25
CA ASP A 104 -12.81 -10.49 -3.04
C ASP A 104 -13.49 -9.17 -2.64
N GLY A 105 -13.11 -8.07 -3.27
CA GLY A 105 -13.61 -6.72 -2.99
C GLY A 105 -12.82 -5.99 -1.89
N ASP A 106 -11.70 -6.55 -1.44
CA ASP A 106 -10.81 -5.88 -0.52
C ASP A 106 -10.02 -4.78 -1.22
N VAL A 107 -9.84 -3.64 -0.55
CA VAL A 107 -9.25 -2.42 -1.12
C VAL A 107 -7.93 -2.09 -0.46
N TRP A 108 -6.94 -1.71 -1.25
CA TRP A 108 -5.74 -1.00 -0.78
C TRP A 108 -5.69 0.39 -1.41
N THR A 109 -5.10 1.35 -0.68
CA THR A 109 -4.89 2.73 -1.14
C THR A 109 -3.44 3.13 -0.95
N ILE A 110 -2.86 3.77 -1.97
CA ILE A 110 -1.52 4.35 -1.94
C ILE A 110 -1.55 5.84 -2.32
N TRP A 111 -0.56 6.57 -1.83
CA TRP A 111 -0.13 7.84 -2.41
C TRP A 111 1.05 7.61 -3.35
N TYR A 112 1.25 8.51 -4.30
CA TYR A 112 2.46 8.56 -5.12
C TYR A 112 2.89 10.00 -5.39
N ALA A 113 4.21 10.21 -5.55
CA ALA A 113 4.78 11.51 -5.91
C ALA A 113 6.11 11.32 -6.64
N GLY A 114 6.39 12.17 -7.63
CA GLY A 114 7.60 12.11 -8.43
C GLY A 114 7.60 13.07 -9.60
N ASP A 115 8.25 12.68 -10.66
CA ASP A 115 8.29 13.37 -11.94
C ASP A 115 8.10 12.39 -13.12
N GLN A 116 8.41 12.80 -14.36
CA GLN A 116 8.21 11.93 -15.51
C GLN A 116 9.12 10.69 -15.55
N ASP A 117 10.24 10.69 -14.84
CA ASP A 117 11.20 9.59 -14.84
C ASP A 117 10.83 8.54 -13.78
N GLY A 118 10.02 8.94 -12.77
CA GLY A 118 9.56 8.05 -11.70
C GLY A 118 9.39 8.79 -10.38
N GLY A 119 9.27 8.03 -9.29
CA GLY A 119 9.08 8.60 -7.97
C GLY A 119 8.85 7.55 -6.89
N ASP A 120 8.29 8.02 -5.78
CA ASP A 120 8.00 7.20 -4.61
C ASP A 120 6.50 6.95 -4.48
N TRP A 121 6.15 5.85 -3.84
CA TRP A 121 4.79 5.54 -3.44
C TRP A 121 4.75 4.90 -2.05
N GLY A 122 3.61 4.95 -1.38
CA GLY A 122 3.44 4.32 -0.07
C GLY A 122 2.00 4.01 0.25
N TYR A 123 1.79 2.93 1.01
CA TYR A 123 0.46 2.55 1.46
C TYR A 123 -0.12 3.58 2.44
N MET A 124 -1.37 3.94 2.21
CA MET A 124 -2.18 4.77 3.10
C MET A 124 -3.07 3.92 4.00
N GLY A 125 -3.42 2.71 3.56
CA GLY A 125 -4.26 1.76 4.27
C GLY A 125 -5.00 0.83 3.34
N GLY A 126 -5.97 0.10 3.89
CA GLY A 126 -6.82 -0.81 3.13
C GLY A 126 -7.91 -1.43 3.97
N THR A 127 -8.72 -2.26 3.34
CA THR A 127 -9.81 -3.03 3.95
C THR A 127 -9.55 -4.53 3.86
N GLY A 128 -10.29 -5.34 4.59
CA GLY A 128 -10.19 -6.79 4.54
C GLY A 128 -8.77 -7.29 4.76
N LYS A 129 -8.21 -8.06 3.85
CA LYS A 129 -6.84 -8.58 3.95
C LYS A 129 -5.76 -7.48 3.93
N PHE A 130 -6.09 -6.27 3.47
CA PHE A 130 -5.20 -5.12 3.47
C PHE A 130 -5.33 -4.24 4.71
N GLU A 131 -6.15 -4.62 5.69
CA GLU A 131 -6.29 -3.84 6.92
C GLU A 131 -4.95 -3.71 7.66
N GLY A 132 -4.52 -2.46 7.85
CA GLY A 132 -3.26 -2.15 8.51
C GLY A 132 -2.01 -2.39 7.66
N ILE A 133 -2.14 -2.59 6.34
CA ILE A 133 -1.02 -2.65 5.41
C ILE A 133 -0.14 -1.40 5.54
N LYS A 134 1.16 -1.60 5.51
CA LYS A 134 2.18 -0.55 5.52
C LYS A 134 3.29 -0.90 4.55
N GLY A 135 4.07 0.10 4.19
CA GLY A 135 5.21 -0.04 3.30
C GLY A 135 5.11 0.96 2.14
N GLY A 136 5.95 0.75 1.15
CA GLY A 136 6.05 1.63 0.00
C GLY A 136 7.28 1.27 -0.82
N GLY A 137 7.59 2.09 -1.80
CA GLY A 137 8.69 1.82 -2.71
C GLY A 137 8.82 2.90 -3.76
N THR A 138 9.31 2.51 -4.92
CA THR A 138 9.55 3.38 -6.06
C THR A 138 8.77 2.91 -7.28
N PHE A 139 8.55 3.83 -8.21
CA PHE A 139 8.03 3.52 -9.54
C PHE A 139 8.84 4.24 -10.61
N SER A 140 8.82 3.71 -11.83
CA SER A 140 9.39 4.33 -13.01
C SER A 140 8.48 4.16 -14.22
N ALA A 141 8.46 5.16 -15.11
CA ALA A 141 7.75 5.04 -16.38
C ALA A 141 8.53 4.15 -17.33
N GLU A 142 7.94 3.05 -17.80
CA GLU A 142 8.57 2.18 -18.79
C GLU A 142 8.12 2.47 -20.22
N ALA A 143 6.82 2.66 -20.41
CA ALA A 143 6.26 2.94 -21.71
C ALA A 143 5.00 3.82 -21.59
N GLN A 144 4.89 4.77 -22.50
CA GLN A 144 3.67 5.57 -22.67
C GLN A 144 3.37 5.74 -24.16
N TRP A 145 2.10 5.62 -24.51
CA TRP A 145 1.60 5.78 -25.86
C TRP A 145 0.73 7.02 -25.99
N SER A 146 0.68 7.58 -27.17
CA SER A 146 -0.09 8.80 -27.47
C SER A 146 -1.61 8.64 -27.30
N ASP A 147 -2.09 7.42 -27.23
CA ASP A 147 -3.50 7.10 -27.00
C ASP A 147 -3.89 6.99 -25.50
N GLY A 148 -2.95 7.33 -24.60
CA GLY A 148 -3.18 7.36 -23.15
C GLY A 148 -2.89 6.04 -22.44
N ARG A 149 -2.45 5.00 -23.16
CA ARG A 149 -1.97 3.76 -22.53
C ARG A 149 -0.58 3.96 -21.95
N GLY A 150 -0.26 3.21 -20.89
CA GLY A 150 1.07 3.20 -20.32
C GLY A 150 1.36 1.98 -19.46
N ILE A 151 2.64 1.81 -19.17
CA ILE A 151 3.17 0.83 -18.24
C ILE A 151 4.16 1.55 -17.32
N ASN A 152 3.97 1.41 -16.03
CA ASN A 152 4.93 1.80 -15.01
C ASN A 152 5.42 0.55 -14.32
N ALA A 153 6.74 0.37 -14.22
CA ALA A 153 7.32 -0.60 -13.30
C ALA A 153 7.27 -0.05 -11.87
N TRP A 154 7.12 -0.93 -10.91
CA TRP A 154 7.14 -0.58 -9.50
C TRP A 154 7.84 -1.67 -8.69
N GLU A 155 8.47 -1.25 -7.58
CA GLU A 155 9.05 -2.14 -6.59
C GLU A 155 8.90 -1.55 -5.20
N GLY A 156 8.90 -2.40 -4.17
CA GLY A 156 8.80 -1.93 -2.79
C GLY A 156 8.66 -3.06 -1.79
N THR A 157 8.27 -2.67 -0.58
CA THR A 157 8.02 -3.59 0.52
C THR A 157 6.65 -3.37 1.14
N TYR A 158 6.12 -4.41 1.79
CA TYR A 158 4.91 -4.33 2.56
C TYR A 158 4.96 -5.19 3.82
N THR A 159 4.18 -4.79 4.81
CA THR A 159 3.85 -5.60 5.98
C THR A 159 2.33 -5.69 6.10
N LEU A 160 1.83 -6.88 6.41
CA LEU A 160 0.45 -7.14 6.81
C LEU A 160 0.44 -7.54 8.29
N ARG A 161 -0.67 -7.26 8.99
CA ARG A 161 -0.86 -7.64 10.39
C ARG A 161 -1.28 -9.10 10.51
#